data_ed24004200fc722a44d6d73d370c50a3
#
_entry.id   ed24004200fc722a44d6d73d370c50a3
#
_cell.length_a   1.000
_cell.length_b   1.000
_cell.length_c   1.000
_cell.angle_alpha   90.00
_cell.angle_beta   90.00
_cell.angle_gamma   90.00
#
_symmetry.space_group_name_H-M   'P 1'
#
loop_
_entity.id
_entity.type
_entity.pdbx_description
1 polymer ?
#
loop_
_entity_poly.entity_id
_entity_poly.type
_entity_poly.pdbx_seq_one_letter_code
_entity_poly.pdbx_strand_id
1 'polypeptide(L)'
;AKWGIGYRYEFGGEVEGSGKANASIADKLPIAGMVILMLLVWQFNSLRKPTIVLATILFALVGVAIGLVLVDSLGLPGGYFGFMPLLGIVALAGIVINHGIVLIDRIEIEKSENGLEPPHAVIQAAQQRFRPIMLTTATTIASLIPLYAGGEAMWQPLAIAIMFGLAFS
;
A
#
# COMPACT_ATOMS: atom_id res chain seq x y z
N ALA A 1 -12.96 -3.82 -41.34
CA ALA A 1 -13.05 -2.58 -42.15
C ALA A 1 -11.64 -2.22 -42.62
N LYS A 2 -11.42 -2.10 -43.96
CA LYS A 2 -10.15 -1.66 -44.52
C LYS A 2 -10.19 -0.12 -44.54
N TRP A 3 -9.44 0.49 -43.64
CA TRP A 3 -9.25 1.94 -43.64
C TRP A 3 -8.26 2.35 -44.73
N GLY A 4 -8.49 3.47 -45.41
CA GLY A 4 -7.65 3.95 -46.50
C GLY A 4 -6.27 4.43 -45.99
N ILE A 5 -5.31 4.53 -46.91
CA ILE A 5 -3.94 5.00 -46.65
C ILE A 5 -4.02 6.44 -46.08
N GLY A 6 -3.56 6.66 -44.88
CA GLY A 6 -3.55 7.97 -44.21
C GLY A 6 -4.35 8.06 -42.91
N TYR A 7 -5.12 7.04 -42.52
CA TYR A 7 -5.79 7.01 -41.25
C TYR A 7 -4.91 6.33 -40.20
N ARG A 8 -4.63 7.06 -39.11
CA ARG A 8 -3.94 6.56 -37.94
C ARG A 8 -4.97 6.49 -36.82
N TYR A 9 -5.21 5.30 -36.25
CA TYR A 9 -6.04 5.19 -35.07
C TYR A 9 -5.12 5.29 -33.84
N GLU A 10 -5.53 6.08 -32.89
CA GLU A 10 -4.92 6.15 -31.57
C GLU A 10 -5.97 5.69 -30.56
N PHE A 11 -5.55 4.80 -29.66
CA PHE A 11 -6.42 4.41 -28.55
C PHE A 11 -6.49 5.58 -27.58
N GLY A 12 -7.61 6.32 -27.62
CA GLY A 12 -7.91 7.41 -26.70
C GLY A 12 -8.69 6.91 -25.46
N GLY A 13 -9.02 7.84 -24.57
CA GLY A 13 -9.81 7.57 -23.39
C GLY A 13 -9.02 6.94 -22.24
N GLU A 14 -9.62 5.96 -21.54
CA GLU A 14 -9.07 5.37 -20.32
C GLU A 14 -7.72 4.67 -20.54
N VAL A 15 -7.54 3.99 -21.66
CA VAL A 15 -6.29 3.27 -21.99
C VAL A 15 -5.12 4.23 -22.16
N GLU A 16 -5.32 5.33 -22.89
CA GLU A 16 -4.28 6.35 -23.06
C GLU A 16 -3.99 7.09 -21.76
N GLY A 17 -5.04 7.47 -21.01
CA GLY A 17 -4.93 8.13 -19.72
C GLY A 17 -4.18 7.27 -18.71
N SER A 18 -4.53 5.99 -18.59
CA SER A 18 -3.87 5.01 -17.71
C SER A 18 -2.42 4.78 -18.13
N GLY A 19 -2.14 4.69 -19.43
CA GLY A 19 -0.78 4.54 -19.94
C GLY A 19 0.13 5.71 -19.59
N LYS A 20 -0.34 6.95 -19.80
CA LYS A 20 0.39 8.18 -19.43
C LYS A 20 0.59 8.29 -17.92
N ALA A 21 -0.44 7.97 -17.14
CA ALA A 21 -0.39 7.99 -15.69
C ALA A 21 0.59 6.94 -15.15
N ASN A 22 0.55 5.70 -15.65
CA ASN A 22 1.50 4.64 -15.28
C ASN A 22 2.94 5.05 -15.58
N ALA A 23 3.21 5.62 -16.75
CA ALA A 23 4.54 6.12 -17.10
C ALA A 23 4.99 7.24 -16.14
N SER A 24 4.10 8.17 -15.80
CA SER A 24 4.39 9.26 -14.86
C SER A 24 4.66 8.75 -13.46
N ILE A 25 3.91 7.75 -12.99
CA ILE A 25 4.12 7.12 -11.68
C ILE A 25 5.47 6.40 -11.68
N ALA A 26 5.76 5.59 -12.71
CA ALA A 26 7.02 4.86 -12.80
C ALA A 26 8.24 5.79 -12.80
N ASP A 27 8.15 6.97 -13.43
CA ASP A 27 9.19 7.99 -13.46
C ASP A 27 9.37 8.70 -12.10
N LYS A 28 8.28 8.95 -11.36
CA LYS A 28 8.30 9.69 -10.10
C LYS A 28 8.43 8.81 -8.85
N LEU A 29 8.05 7.54 -8.94
CA LEU A 29 8.08 6.59 -7.82
C LEU A 29 9.49 6.42 -7.22
N PRO A 30 10.59 6.31 -8.00
CA PRO A 30 11.93 6.23 -7.43
C PRO A 30 12.32 7.50 -6.66
N ILE A 31 11.95 8.67 -7.17
CA ILE A 31 12.22 9.97 -6.53
C ILE A 31 11.46 10.04 -5.21
N ALA A 32 10.16 9.71 -5.23
CA ALA A 32 9.34 9.67 -4.03
C ALA A 32 9.89 8.67 -2.99
N GLY A 33 10.29 7.47 -3.43
CA GLY A 33 10.90 6.47 -2.57
C GLY A 33 12.20 6.95 -1.93
N MET A 34 13.05 7.65 -2.69
CA MET A 34 14.29 8.23 -2.16
C MET A 34 14.01 9.31 -1.12
N VAL A 35 13.04 10.20 -1.35
CA VAL A 35 12.63 11.24 -0.39
C VAL A 35 12.07 10.60 0.88
N ILE A 36 11.21 9.59 0.76
CA ILE A 36 10.67 8.86 1.91
C ILE A 36 11.80 8.20 2.70
N LEU A 37 12.73 7.53 2.04
CA LEU A 37 13.87 6.90 2.68
C LEU A 37 14.74 7.91 3.41
N MET A 38 15.02 9.06 2.78
CA MET A 38 15.78 10.15 3.40
C MET A 38 15.08 10.70 4.66
N LEU A 39 13.76 10.89 4.59
CA LEU A 39 12.97 11.34 5.74
C LEU A 39 12.97 10.29 6.87
N LEU A 40 12.84 9.00 6.54
CA LEU A 40 12.90 7.92 7.53
C LEU A 40 14.28 7.83 8.20
N VAL A 41 15.36 7.96 7.42
CA VAL A 41 16.73 7.96 7.96
C VAL A 41 16.93 9.15 8.89
N TRP A 42 16.44 10.33 8.50
CA TRP A 42 16.51 11.52 9.35
C TRP A 42 15.70 11.36 10.63
N GLN A 43 14.47 10.84 10.54
CA GLN A 43 13.58 10.59 11.69
C GLN A 43 14.20 9.64 12.72
N PHE A 44 14.76 8.52 12.25
CA PHE A 44 15.27 7.48 13.15
C PHE A 44 16.76 7.59 13.47
N ASN A 45 17.48 8.51 12.82
CA ASN A 45 18.93 8.63 12.92
C ASN A 45 19.66 7.27 12.79
N SER A 46 19.17 6.40 11.93
CA SER A 46 19.64 5.03 11.73
C SER A 46 19.23 4.51 10.36
N LEU A 47 20.04 3.68 9.72
CA LEU A 47 19.69 3.01 8.46
C LEU A 47 18.94 1.68 8.68
N ARG A 48 19.10 1.06 9.83
CA ARG A 48 18.48 -0.26 10.11
C ARG A 48 16.98 -0.17 10.31
N LYS A 49 16.49 0.86 10.99
CA LYS A 49 15.06 1.04 11.29
C LYS A 49 14.23 1.28 10.03
N PRO A 50 14.60 2.19 9.11
CA PRO A 50 13.92 2.35 7.82
C PRO A 50 13.86 1.06 6.99
N THR A 51 14.92 0.26 7.01
CA THR A 51 14.94 -1.03 6.29
C THR A 51 13.86 -1.99 6.80
N ILE A 52 13.62 -2.03 8.11
CA ILE A 52 12.54 -2.83 8.70
C ILE A 52 11.17 -2.32 8.23
N VAL A 53 10.96 -0.99 8.26
CA VAL A 53 9.71 -0.39 7.76
C VAL A 53 9.48 -0.70 6.28
N LEU A 54 10.52 -0.60 5.44
CA LEU A 54 10.40 -0.93 4.03
C LEU A 54 10.12 -2.43 3.80
N ALA A 55 10.66 -3.31 4.64
CA ALA A 55 10.38 -4.74 4.56
C ALA A 55 8.89 -5.07 4.81
N THR A 56 8.19 -4.30 5.64
CA THR A 56 6.75 -4.51 5.86
C THR A 56 5.92 -4.22 4.62
N ILE A 57 6.36 -3.32 3.74
CA ILE A 57 5.71 -3.04 2.46
C ILE A 57 5.69 -4.29 1.58
N LEU A 58 6.76 -5.11 1.61
CA LEU A 58 6.82 -6.35 0.82
C LEU A 58 5.72 -7.34 1.24
N PHE A 59 5.44 -7.45 2.54
CA PHE A 59 4.32 -8.27 3.03
C PHE A 59 2.97 -7.72 2.56
N ALA A 60 2.78 -6.41 2.60
CA ALA A 60 1.58 -5.78 2.08
C ALA A 60 1.39 -6.03 0.58
N LEU A 61 2.47 -6.00 -0.22
CA LEU A 61 2.42 -6.32 -1.65
C LEU A 61 2.02 -7.78 -1.91
N VAL A 62 2.52 -8.72 -1.09
CA VAL A 62 2.08 -10.12 -1.14
C VAL A 62 0.58 -10.23 -0.86
N GLY A 63 0.08 -9.48 0.14
CA GLY A 63 -1.35 -9.39 0.43
C GLY A 63 -2.17 -8.88 -0.76
N VAL A 64 -1.71 -7.83 -1.44
CA VAL A 64 -2.34 -7.31 -2.65
C VAL A 64 -2.40 -8.38 -3.75
N ALA A 65 -1.28 -9.05 -4.02
CA ALA A 65 -1.21 -10.08 -5.05
C ALA A 65 -2.18 -11.25 -4.74
N ILE A 66 -2.19 -11.72 -3.50
CA ILE A 66 -3.12 -12.76 -3.05
C ILE A 66 -4.57 -12.29 -3.20
N GLY A 67 -4.89 -11.05 -2.81
CA GLY A 67 -6.23 -10.49 -2.90
C GLY A 67 -6.75 -10.43 -4.34
N LEU A 68 -5.94 -9.91 -5.26
CA LEU A 68 -6.31 -9.81 -6.67
C LEU A 68 -6.50 -11.21 -7.31
N VAL A 69 -5.58 -12.14 -7.07
CA VAL A 69 -5.67 -13.52 -7.59
C VAL A 69 -6.87 -14.27 -7.01
N LEU A 70 -7.13 -14.10 -5.71
CA LEU A 70 -8.26 -14.75 -5.05
C LEU A 70 -9.60 -14.26 -5.59
N VAL A 71 -9.75 -12.94 -5.77
CA VAL A 71 -10.98 -12.35 -6.32
C VAL A 71 -11.19 -12.78 -7.78
N ASP A 72 -10.12 -12.81 -8.59
CA ASP A 72 -10.15 -13.29 -9.97
C ASP A 72 -10.54 -14.78 -10.03
N SER A 73 -9.93 -15.62 -9.20
CA SER A 73 -10.22 -17.06 -9.14
C SER A 73 -11.64 -17.41 -8.71
N LEU A 74 -12.26 -16.54 -7.90
CA LEU A 74 -13.67 -16.65 -7.51
C LEU A 74 -14.65 -16.12 -8.56
N GLY A 75 -14.16 -15.59 -9.69
CA GLY A 75 -14.97 -14.95 -10.72
C GLY A 75 -15.64 -13.66 -10.27
N LEU A 76 -15.15 -13.03 -9.21
CA LEU A 76 -15.67 -11.78 -8.70
C LEU A 76 -15.06 -10.58 -9.46
N PRO A 77 -15.79 -9.48 -9.61
CA PRO A 77 -15.28 -8.33 -10.35
C PRO A 77 -14.14 -7.62 -9.61
N GLY A 78 -13.17 -7.12 -10.37
CA GLY A 78 -12.05 -6.31 -9.84
C GLY A 78 -10.75 -7.08 -9.59
N GLY A 79 -10.68 -8.38 -9.86
CA GLY A 79 -9.48 -9.21 -9.67
C GLY A 79 -8.38 -9.03 -10.73
N TYR A 80 -8.30 -7.90 -11.41
CA TYR A 80 -7.30 -7.67 -12.46
C TYR A 80 -6.25 -6.66 -12.02
N PHE A 81 -5.02 -6.83 -12.52
CA PHE A 81 -3.93 -5.88 -12.29
C PHE A 81 -3.99 -4.77 -13.36
N GLY A 82 -3.98 -3.52 -12.92
CA GLY A 82 -4.07 -2.37 -13.80
C GLY A 82 -3.68 -1.07 -13.08
N PHE A 83 -4.07 0.05 -13.63
CA PHE A 83 -3.77 1.38 -13.09
C PHE A 83 -4.36 1.57 -11.68
N MET A 84 -5.61 1.15 -11.45
CA MET A 84 -6.27 1.35 -10.15
C MET A 84 -5.65 0.54 -9.00
N PRO A 85 -5.32 -0.75 -9.14
CA PRO A 85 -4.52 -1.45 -8.13
C PRO A 85 -3.17 -0.82 -7.86
N LEU A 86 -2.49 -0.27 -8.88
CA LEU A 86 -1.22 0.42 -8.70
C LEU A 86 -1.37 1.66 -7.81
N LEU A 87 -2.42 2.45 -8.01
CA LEU A 87 -2.77 3.57 -7.10
C LEU A 87 -3.05 3.06 -5.69
N GLY A 88 -3.78 1.93 -5.57
CA GLY A 88 -4.03 1.27 -4.29
C GLY A 88 -2.74 0.88 -3.57
N ILE A 89 -1.77 0.33 -4.29
CA ILE A 89 -0.44 -0.03 -3.74
C ILE A 89 0.30 1.20 -3.24
N VAL A 90 0.29 2.30 -3.98
CA VAL A 90 0.95 3.56 -3.57
C VAL A 90 0.31 4.12 -2.30
N ALA A 91 -1.03 4.15 -2.25
CA ALA A 91 -1.76 4.59 -1.06
C ALA A 91 -1.50 3.67 0.15
N LEU A 92 -1.52 2.35 -0.07
CA LEU A 92 -1.25 1.32 0.93
C LEU A 92 0.15 1.47 1.52
N ALA A 93 1.17 1.72 0.68
CA ALA A 93 2.54 1.91 1.13
C ALA A 93 2.64 3.05 2.15
N GLY A 94 1.94 4.17 1.93
CA GLY A 94 1.88 5.28 2.89
C GLY A 94 1.26 4.89 4.23
N ILE A 95 0.18 4.09 4.23
CA ILE A 95 -0.47 3.61 5.44
C ILE A 95 0.45 2.67 6.21
N VAL A 96 1.07 1.71 5.52
CA VAL A 96 1.97 0.70 6.12
C VAL A 96 3.22 1.36 6.71
N ILE A 97 3.83 2.31 5.99
CA ILE A 97 4.97 3.08 6.50
C ILE A 97 4.59 3.80 7.79
N ASN A 98 3.43 4.45 7.84
CA ASN A 98 2.96 5.14 9.04
C ASN A 98 2.80 4.19 10.24
N HIS A 99 2.22 3.00 10.04
CA HIS A 99 2.12 1.98 11.09
C HIS A 99 3.51 1.53 11.58
N GLY A 100 4.43 1.31 10.65
CA GLY A 100 5.82 0.93 10.97
C GLY A 100 6.56 2.00 11.77
N ILE A 101 6.45 3.27 11.38
CA ILE A 101 7.07 4.40 12.09
C ILE A 101 6.58 4.45 13.54
N VAL A 102 5.26 4.44 13.73
CA VAL A 102 4.64 4.55 15.06
C VAL A 102 5.01 3.37 15.96
N LEU A 103 5.13 2.16 15.40
CA LEU A 103 5.55 0.99 16.16
C LEU A 103 7.02 1.08 16.59
N ILE A 104 7.92 1.43 15.67
CA ILE A 104 9.37 1.54 15.97
C ILE A 104 9.63 2.66 16.96
N ASP A 105 8.97 3.81 16.81
CA ASP A 105 9.05 4.91 17.75
C ASP A 105 8.64 4.48 19.17
N ARG A 106 7.56 3.72 19.30
CA ARG A 106 7.12 3.18 20.60
C ARG A 106 8.11 2.21 21.20
N ILE A 107 8.72 1.33 20.41
CA ILE A 107 9.78 0.44 20.86
C ILE A 107 10.97 1.23 21.44
N GLU A 108 11.31 2.34 20.81
CA GLU A 108 12.43 3.19 21.25
C GLU A 108 12.13 3.89 22.57
N ILE A 109 10.90 4.37 22.77
CA ILE A 109 10.43 4.94 24.02
C ILE A 109 10.50 3.88 25.14
N GLU A 110 10.01 2.66 24.93
CA GLU A 110 10.05 1.59 25.93
C GLU A 110 11.49 1.21 26.32
N LYS A 111 12.43 1.31 25.38
CA LYS A 111 13.85 1.05 25.65
C LYS A 111 14.53 2.19 26.40
N SER A 112 14.24 3.45 26.03
CA SER A 112 14.96 4.62 26.57
C SER A 112 14.38 5.11 27.89
N GLU A 113 13.05 5.14 28.03
CA GLU A 113 12.38 5.69 29.21
C GLU A 113 12.11 4.62 30.27
N ASN A 114 11.70 3.41 29.87
CA ASN A 114 11.37 2.34 30.80
C ASN A 114 12.55 1.36 31.05
N GLY A 115 13.68 1.56 30.37
CA GLY A 115 14.88 0.75 30.58
C GLY A 115 14.71 -0.73 30.25
N LEU A 116 13.71 -1.09 29.42
CA LEU A 116 13.40 -2.47 29.11
C LEU A 116 14.45 -3.07 28.15
N GLU A 117 14.77 -4.33 28.35
CA GLU A 117 15.59 -5.09 27.41
C GLU A 117 14.88 -5.17 26.03
N PRO A 118 15.64 -5.22 24.91
CA PRO A 118 15.08 -5.19 23.57
C PRO A 118 13.90 -6.14 23.32
N PRO A 119 13.92 -7.43 23.75
CA PRO A 119 12.79 -8.34 23.53
C PRO A 119 11.52 -7.90 24.26
N HIS A 120 11.66 -7.46 25.50
CA HIS A 120 10.53 -7.02 26.31
C HIS A 120 9.95 -5.70 25.83
N ALA A 121 10.79 -4.76 25.39
CA ALA A 121 10.38 -3.49 24.79
C ALA A 121 9.53 -3.71 23.53
N VAL A 122 9.91 -4.66 22.67
CA VAL A 122 9.15 -5.00 21.45
C VAL A 122 7.77 -5.56 21.79
N ILE A 123 7.70 -6.51 22.73
CA ILE A 123 6.43 -7.11 23.16
C ILE A 123 5.49 -6.06 23.75
N GLN A 124 6.01 -5.21 24.61
CA GLN A 124 5.21 -4.17 25.27
C GLN A 124 4.73 -3.11 24.30
N ALA A 125 5.59 -2.64 23.40
CA ALA A 125 5.22 -1.71 22.34
C ALA A 125 4.16 -2.31 21.42
N ALA A 126 4.31 -3.57 21.01
CA ALA A 126 3.34 -4.27 20.16
C ALA A 126 1.97 -4.39 20.86
N GLN A 127 1.92 -4.76 22.13
CA GLN A 127 0.67 -4.84 22.88
C GLN A 127 -0.05 -3.49 23.00
N GLN A 128 0.68 -2.41 23.22
CA GLN A 128 0.11 -1.06 23.33
C GLN A 128 -0.40 -0.54 21.99
N ARG A 129 0.26 -0.88 20.88
CA ARG A 129 -0.09 -0.43 19.53
C ARG A 129 -1.06 -1.35 18.81
N PHE A 130 -1.24 -2.58 19.27
CA PHE A 130 -2.13 -3.55 18.65
C PHE A 130 -3.57 -3.01 18.49
N ARG A 131 -4.16 -2.49 19.56
CA ARG A 131 -5.53 -1.95 19.53
C ARG A 131 -5.70 -0.81 18.51
N PRO A 132 -4.91 0.27 18.56
CA PRO A 132 -5.03 1.36 17.58
C PRO A 132 -4.84 0.88 16.14
N ILE A 133 -3.83 0.05 15.87
CA ILE A 133 -3.56 -0.45 14.52
C ILE A 133 -4.71 -1.33 14.01
N MET A 134 -5.20 -2.27 14.83
CA MET A 134 -6.33 -3.13 14.46
C MET A 134 -7.62 -2.32 14.24
N LEU A 135 -7.86 -1.27 15.03
CA LEU A 135 -9.02 -0.43 14.85
C LEU A 135 -8.95 0.38 13.54
N THR A 136 -7.81 1.00 13.25
CA THR A 136 -7.61 1.75 11.98
C THR A 136 -7.70 0.82 10.77
N THR A 137 -7.11 -0.36 10.84
CA THR A 137 -7.21 -1.38 9.77
C THR A 137 -8.66 -1.81 9.55
N ALA A 138 -9.37 -2.17 10.63
CA ALA A 138 -10.77 -2.59 10.54
C ALA A 138 -11.68 -1.49 10.01
N THR A 139 -11.52 -0.24 10.46
CA THR A 139 -12.32 0.89 9.96
C THR A 139 -12.01 1.21 8.51
N THR A 140 -10.75 1.14 8.09
CA THR A 140 -10.36 1.36 6.68
C THR A 140 -10.96 0.26 5.78
N ILE A 141 -10.83 -1.00 6.16
CA ILE A 141 -11.44 -2.11 5.41
C ILE A 141 -12.97 -1.94 5.35
N ALA A 142 -13.61 -1.65 6.48
CA ALA A 142 -15.07 -1.45 6.53
C ALA A 142 -15.54 -0.28 5.64
N SER A 143 -14.77 0.80 5.55
CA SER A 143 -15.09 1.95 4.69
C SER A 143 -14.93 1.64 3.20
N LEU A 144 -14.09 0.68 2.84
CA LEU A 144 -13.87 0.27 1.45
C LEU A 144 -14.89 -0.78 0.96
N ILE A 145 -15.59 -1.48 1.86
CA ILE A 145 -16.63 -2.45 1.49
C ILE A 145 -17.73 -1.79 0.63
N PRO A 146 -18.34 -0.64 1.00
CA PRO A 146 -19.33 -0.01 0.15
C PRO A 146 -18.75 0.48 -1.18
N LEU A 147 -17.50 0.90 -1.22
CA LEU A 147 -16.82 1.26 -2.47
C LEU A 147 -16.67 0.05 -3.40
N TYR A 148 -16.38 -1.13 -2.86
CA TYR A 148 -16.30 -2.38 -3.62
C TYR A 148 -17.69 -2.85 -4.09
N ALA A 149 -18.69 -2.80 -3.23
CA ALA A 149 -20.02 -3.36 -3.49
C ALA A 149 -20.91 -2.41 -4.34
N GLY A 150 -20.80 -1.11 -4.16
CA GLY A 150 -21.63 -0.11 -4.82
C GLY A 150 -20.88 0.81 -5.78
N GLY A 151 -19.57 0.70 -5.87
CA GLY A 151 -18.72 1.52 -6.74
C GLY A 151 -18.76 1.05 -8.20
N GLU A 152 -18.35 1.95 -9.09
CA GLU A 152 -18.10 1.58 -10.48
C GLU A 152 -16.99 0.53 -10.56
N ALA A 153 -17.02 -0.32 -11.59
CA ALA A 153 -16.06 -1.41 -11.81
C ALA A 153 -14.58 -0.94 -11.77
N MET A 154 -14.34 0.32 -12.08
CA MET A 154 -13.02 0.93 -12.05
C MET A 154 -12.40 1.00 -10.65
N TRP A 155 -13.21 1.23 -9.59
CA TRP A 155 -12.72 1.40 -8.21
C TRP A 155 -12.55 0.09 -7.45
N GLN A 156 -13.18 -0.98 -7.92
CA GLN A 156 -13.14 -2.28 -7.26
C GLN A 156 -11.71 -2.84 -7.09
N PRO A 157 -10.84 -2.82 -8.12
CA PRO A 157 -9.46 -3.32 -7.98
C PRO A 157 -8.63 -2.51 -6.98
N LEU A 158 -8.88 -1.20 -6.88
CA LEU A 158 -8.23 -0.33 -5.89
C LEU A 158 -8.66 -0.72 -4.48
N ALA A 159 -9.96 -0.91 -4.26
CA ALA A 159 -10.48 -1.31 -2.95
C ALA A 159 -9.92 -2.67 -2.53
N ILE A 160 -9.87 -3.66 -3.43
CA ILE A 160 -9.27 -4.98 -3.18
C ILE A 160 -7.80 -4.84 -2.79
N ALA A 161 -7.01 -4.08 -3.56
CA ALA A 161 -5.60 -3.89 -3.29
C ALA A 161 -5.35 -3.34 -1.88
N ILE A 162 -6.11 -2.32 -1.46
CA ILE A 162 -5.94 -1.72 -0.14
C ILE A 162 -6.45 -2.67 0.96
N MET A 163 -7.63 -3.30 0.80
CA MET A 163 -8.20 -4.18 1.82
C MET A 163 -7.30 -5.38 2.10
N PHE A 164 -6.90 -6.11 1.07
CA PHE A 164 -6.05 -7.28 1.23
C PHE A 164 -4.62 -6.91 1.62
N GLY A 165 -4.06 -5.87 1.02
CA GLY A 165 -2.73 -5.41 1.39
C GLY A 165 -2.64 -4.97 2.85
N LEU A 166 -3.67 -4.29 3.36
CA LEU A 166 -3.73 -3.86 4.76
C LEU A 166 -4.00 -5.02 5.73
N ALA A 167 -4.77 -6.04 5.30
CA ALA A 167 -5.01 -7.22 6.12
C ALA A 167 -3.75 -8.09 6.32
N PHE A 168 -2.80 -8.03 5.38
CA PHE A 168 -1.52 -8.75 5.44
C PHE A 168 -0.35 -7.91 5.97
N SER A 169 -0.53 -6.63 6.15
CA SER A 169 0.47 -5.69 6.72
C SER A 169 0.51 -5.79 8.24
#